data_79003faa162785b14b6b0a9f5b3a7d0d
#
_entry.id   79003faa162785b14b6b0a9f5b3a7d0d
#
_cell.length_a   1.000
_cell.length_b   1.000
_cell.length_c   1.000
_cell.angle_alpha   90.00
_cell.angle_beta   90.00
_cell.angle_gamma   90.00
#
_symmetry.space_group_name_H-M   'P 1'
#
loop_
_entity.id
_entity.type
_entity.pdbx_description
1 polymer ?
#
loop_
_entity_poly.entity_id
_entity_poly.type
_entity_poly.pdbx_seq_one_letter_code
_entity_poly.pdbx_strand_id
1 'polypeptide(L)'
;MGRILMIGAGGVATVAAFKIVQNQDVFTEFMIASHHKAKCDKLVDAIHAKGYKMDIKTAEVDADDVEQLKKLFNEFKPDLVLNLALPYQDLTIMDACLACGCNYEDTANYEPKDEAHFEYSWQWAYKDKFEKAGLTAILGCGFDPGVSQAYTAYAAKHEFDEIQDLDIVDCNAGNHHHAFATNFNPEINIREITQKGLYYENGKWIETEPLEIHKSLTYPNIGPRESYLMHHEELESLVKNYPTIRRARFWMTFGQQYLTYLDCIQNLGMSRIDPVTYEAPLHDDPSKTVKVDIVPLQFLKAVLPNPQDLGANYDGETSIGCRIRGLKNGKEHTYYIYNNCKHQDAYKETGMQGVSYTTGVPAMAGAMMFFKGLWRK
;
A
#
# COMPACT_ATOMS: atom_id res chain seq x y z
N MET A 1 -17.55 10.12 18.17
CA MET A 1 -18.37 9.40 17.18
C MET A 1 -17.79 9.70 15.82
N GLY A 2 -17.39 8.68 15.06
CA GLY A 2 -16.56 8.84 13.89
C GLY A 2 -17.34 8.55 12.61
N ARG A 3 -17.44 9.57 11.73
CA ARG A 3 -17.95 9.46 10.37
C ARG A 3 -16.77 9.27 9.41
N ILE A 4 -16.65 8.07 8.84
CA ILE A 4 -15.56 7.70 7.95
C ILE A 4 -16.04 7.50 6.52
N LEU A 5 -15.35 8.11 5.55
CA LEU A 5 -15.50 7.85 4.13
C LEU A 5 -14.26 7.12 3.63
N MET A 6 -14.44 5.93 3.09
CA MET A 6 -13.36 5.16 2.45
C MET A 6 -13.45 5.30 0.93
N ILE A 7 -12.36 5.72 0.29
CA ILE A 7 -12.24 5.78 -1.17
C ILE A 7 -11.42 4.58 -1.62
N GLY A 8 -12.03 3.73 -2.44
CA GLY A 8 -11.47 2.47 -2.91
C GLY A 8 -12.34 1.28 -2.52
N ALA A 9 -12.37 0.25 -3.36
CA ALA A 9 -13.09 -1.02 -3.15
C ALA A 9 -12.24 -2.20 -3.64
N GLY A 10 -10.92 -2.11 -3.44
CA GLY A 10 -9.92 -3.15 -3.73
C GLY A 10 -9.72 -4.12 -2.56
N GLY A 11 -8.68 -4.96 -2.64
CA GLY A 11 -8.38 -5.97 -1.60
C GLY A 11 -8.10 -5.36 -0.23
N VAL A 12 -7.26 -4.33 -0.17
CA VAL A 12 -6.95 -3.59 1.07
C VAL A 12 -8.20 -2.93 1.64
N ALA A 13 -9.00 -2.26 0.77
CA ALA A 13 -10.25 -1.63 1.16
C ALA A 13 -11.27 -2.66 1.70
N THR A 14 -11.31 -3.85 1.12
CA THR A 14 -12.17 -4.94 1.63
C THR A 14 -11.79 -5.29 3.07
N VAL A 15 -10.50 -5.49 3.35
CA VAL A 15 -10.04 -5.79 4.72
C VAL A 15 -10.37 -4.64 5.68
N ALA A 16 -10.02 -3.40 5.30
CA ALA A 16 -10.30 -2.22 6.12
C ALA A 16 -11.81 -2.09 6.43
N ALA A 17 -12.68 -2.30 5.43
CA ALA A 17 -14.13 -2.28 5.63
C ALA A 17 -14.61 -3.34 6.62
N PHE A 18 -14.11 -4.59 6.52
CA PHE A 18 -14.42 -5.62 7.52
C PHE A 18 -13.97 -5.22 8.92
N LYS A 19 -12.80 -4.60 9.05
CA LYS A 19 -12.28 -4.15 10.35
C LYS A 19 -13.04 -2.93 10.90
N ILE A 20 -13.50 -2.01 10.04
CA ILE A 20 -14.34 -0.87 10.41
C ILE A 20 -15.66 -1.38 11.03
N VAL A 21 -16.35 -2.31 10.35
CA VAL A 21 -17.63 -2.82 10.87
C VAL A 21 -17.51 -3.70 12.12
N GLN A 22 -16.31 -4.18 12.43
CA GLN A 22 -16.02 -4.86 13.70
C GLN A 22 -15.87 -3.88 14.88
N ASN A 23 -15.71 -2.58 14.61
CA ASN A 23 -15.43 -1.54 15.60
C ASN A 23 -16.46 -0.39 15.55
N GLN A 24 -17.75 -0.73 15.54
CA GLN A 24 -18.86 0.23 15.42
C GLN A 24 -19.01 1.18 16.62
N ASP A 25 -18.36 0.88 17.73
CA ASP A 25 -18.24 1.78 18.88
C ASP A 25 -17.39 3.01 18.58
N VAL A 26 -16.48 2.91 17.60
CA VAL A 26 -15.63 4.00 17.10
C VAL A 26 -16.18 4.58 15.80
N PHE A 27 -16.50 3.73 14.84
CA PHE A 27 -16.99 4.10 13.51
C PHE A 27 -18.52 4.05 13.50
N THR A 28 -19.17 5.21 13.63
CA THR A 28 -20.64 5.26 13.79
C THR A 28 -21.39 5.49 12.48
N GLU A 29 -20.75 6.07 11.49
CA GLU A 29 -21.24 6.22 10.13
C GLU A 29 -20.14 5.86 9.14
N PHE A 30 -20.47 5.02 8.15
CA PHE A 30 -19.51 4.53 7.19
C PHE A 30 -20.03 4.67 5.76
N MET A 31 -19.20 5.18 4.86
CA MET A 31 -19.45 5.21 3.42
C MET A 31 -18.26 4.63 2.66
N ILE A 32 -18.54 3.87 1.61
CA ILE A 32 -17.56 3.36 0.65
C ILE A 32 -17.83 4.00 -0.71
N ALA A 33 -16.82 4.61 -1.31
CA ALA A 33 -16.91 5.21 -2.62
C ALA A 33 -15.80 4.71 -3.54
N SER A 34 -16.08 4.51 -4.81
CA SER A 34 -15.08 4.16 -5.83
C SER A 34 -15.58 4.53 -7.22
N HIS A 35 -14.70 4.45 -8.21
CA HIS A 35 -15.05 4.67 -9.64
C HIS A 35 -16.16 3.73 -10.14
N HIS A 36 -16.38 2.60 -9.48
CA HIS A 36 -17.43 1.64 -9.81
C HIS A 36 -18.28 1.33 -8.57
N LYS A 37 -19.42 2.01 -8.43
CA LYS A 37 -20.35 1.78 -7.30
C LYS A 37 -20.70 0.30 -7.10
N ALA A 38 -20.85 -0.46 -8.17
CA ALA A 38 -21.15 -1.89 -8.10
C ALA A 38 -20.10 -2.72 -7.32
N LYS A 39 -18.83 -2.28 -7.28
CA LYS A 39 -17.81 -2.93 -6.42
C LYS A 39 -18.04 -2.61 -4.94
N CYS A 40 -18.46 -1.37 -4.64
CA CYS A 40 -18.82 -0.98 -3.28
C CYS A 40 -20.02 -1.78 -2.78
N ASP A 41 -21.06 -1.89 -3.61
CA ASP A 41 -22.28 -2.65 -3.28
C ASP A 41 -21.95 -4.13 -3.01
N LYS A 42 -21.12 -4.78 -3.87
CA LYS A 42 -20.66 -6.16 -3.64
C LYS A 42 -19.89 -6.32 -2.31
N LEU A 43 -19.08 -5.33 -1.95
CA LEU A 43 -18.36 -5.35 -0.66
C LEU A 43 -19.33 -5.27 0.51
N VAL A 44 -20.34 -4.41 0.43
CA VAL A 44 -21.41 -4.34 1.45
C VAL A 44 -22.15 -5.65 1.55
N ASP A 45 -22.52 -6.27 0.44
CA ASP A 45 -23.18 -7.58 0.41
C ASP A 45 -22.32 -8.66 1.08
N ALA A 46 -21.02 -8.67 0.82
CA ALA A 46 -20.08 -9.62 1.43
C ALA A 46 -19.96 -9.42 2.95
N ILE A 47 -19.96 -8.16 3.41
CA ILE A 47 -19.96 -7.81 4.84
C ILE A 47 -21.26 -8.30 5.50
N HIS A 48 -22.41 -8.04 4.89
CA HIS A 48 -23.71 -8.47 5.40
C HIS A 48 -23.86 -10.00 5.40
N ALA A 49 -23.35 -10.69 4.39
CA ALA A 49 -23.32 -12.15 4.31
C ALA A 49 -22.50 -12.80 5.46
N LYS A 50 -21.52 -12.09 6.01
CA LYS A 50 -20.76 -12.49 7.21
C LYS A 50 -21.46 -12.13 8.52
N GLY A 51 -22.68 -11.56 8.48
CA GLY A 51 -23.52 -11.29 9.65
C GLY A 51 -23.36 -9.90 10.28
N TYR A 52 -22.51 -9.03 9.73
CA TYR A 52 -22.42 -7.64 10.18
C TYR A 52 -23.62 -6.84 9.67
N LYS A 53 -24.19 -5.96 10.51
CA LYS A 53 -25.46 -5.25 10.23
C LYS A 53 -25.33 -3.74 10.18
N MET A 54 -24.09 -3.23 10.09
CA MET A 54 -23.87 -1.79 9.95
C MET A 54 -24.51 -1.27 8.65
N ASP A 55 -25.23 -0.16 8.75
CA ASP A 55 -25.70 0.55 7.56
C ASP A 55 -24.51 1.24 6.87
N ILE A 56 -24.16 0.76 5.68
CA ILE A 56 -23.00 1.23 4.91
C ILE A 56 -23.52 1.91 3.65
N LYS A 57 -23.26 3.20 3.52
CA LYS A 57 -23.58 3.95 2.30
C LYS A 57 -22.57 3.64 1.21
N THR A 58 -23.02 3.65 -0.04
CA THR A 58 -22.14 3.47 -1.20
C THR A 58 -22.34 4.62 -2.20
N ALA A 59 -21.25 5.02 -2.85
CA ALA A 59 -21.27 6.06 -3.88
C ALA A 59 -20.33 5.74 -5.04
N GLU A 60 -20.62 6.32 -6.20
CA GLU A 60 -19.68 6.41 -7.31
C GLU A 60 -18.95 7.75 -7.24
N VAL A 61 -17.64 7.73 -7.42
CA VAL A 61 -16.80 8.92 -7.47
C VAL A 61 -15.56 8.66 -8.31
N ASP A 62 -15.22 9.60 -9.16
CA ASP A 62 -13.91 9.65 -9.80
C ASP A 62 -12.93 10.38 -8.88
N ALA A 63 -11.96 9.66 -8.35
CA ALA A 63 -10.97 10.21 -7.43
C ALA A 63 -9.90 11.09 -8.13
N ASP A 64 -9.90 11.15 -9.46
CA ASP A 64 -9.12 12.12 -10.24
C ASP A 64 -9.87 13.46 -10.41
N ASP A 65 -11.16 13.54 -10.02
CA ASP A 65 -12.01 14.74 -10.14
C ASP A 65 -12.29 15.40 -8.77
N VAL A 66 -11.57 16.48 -8.48
CA VAL A 66 -11.72 17.25 -7.23
C VAL A 66 -13.15 17.74 -7.00
N GLU A 67 -13.89 18.13 -8.04
CA GLU A 67 -15.24 18.66 -7.87
C GLU A 67 -16.25 17.56 -7.53
N GLN A 68 -16.11 16.35 -8.09
CA GLN A 68 -16.91 15.21 -7.68
C GLN A 68 -16.61 14.80 -6.23
N LEU A 69 -15.34 14.77 -5.84
CA LEU A 69 -14.93 14.52 -4.46
C LEU A 69 -15.51 15.54 -3.49
N LYS A 70 -15.40 16.85 -3.79
CA LYS A 70 -15.98 17.94 -2.98
C LYS A 70 -17.49 17.80 -2.82
N LYS A 71 -18.19 17.45 -3.89
CA LYS A 71 -19.65 17.22 -3.83
C LYS A 71 -19.96 16.09 -2.85
N LEU A 72 -19.29 14.94 -2.98
CA LEU A 72 -19.47 13.79 -2.11
C LEU A 72 -19.13 14.12 -0.65
N PHE A 73 -18.01 14.83 -0.41
CA PHE A 73 -17.58 15.20 0.94
C PHE A 73 -18.56 16.17 1.60
N ASN A 74 -19.10 17.15 0.85
CA ASN A 74 -20.11 18.06 1.37
C ASN A 74 -21.44 17.39 1.67
N GLU A 75 -21.82 16.34 0.92
CA GLU A 75 -23.03 15.56 1.15
C GLU A 75 -22.89 14.64 2.37
N PHE A 76 -21.80 13.89 2.48
CA PHE A 76 -21.57 12.92 3.56
C PHE A 76 -20.97 13.58 4.81
N LYS A 77 -20.15 14.61 4.67
CA LYS A 77 -19.44 15.35 5.73
C LYS A 77 -18.56 14.42 6.58
N PRO A 78 -17.59 13.72 6.00
CA PRO A 78 -16.73 12.82 6.76
C PRO A 78 -15.85 13.58 7.76
N ASP A 79 -15.63 13.00 8.93
CA ASP A 79 -14.60 13.47 9.85
C ASP A 79 -13.19 13.07 9.37
N LEU A 80 -13.11 11.89 8.72
CA LEU A 80 -11.90 11.34 8.13
C LEU A 80 -12.20 10.70 6.77
N VAL A 81 -11.37 11.01 5.79
CA VAL A 81 -11.31 10.32 4.50
C VAL A 81 -10.17 9.33 4.53
N LEU A 82 -10.48 8.03 4.44
CA LEU A 82 -9.51 6.95 4.32
C LEU A 82 -9.33 6.63 2.83
N ASN A 83 -8.18 7.02 2.29
CA ASN A 83 -7.85 6.80 0.89
C ASN A 83 -7.17 5.43 0.71
N LEU A 84 -7.87 4.52 0.05
CA LEU A 84 -7.40 3.20 -0.38
C LEU A 84 -7.58 3.01 -1.89
N ALA A 85 -7.56 4.14 -2.62
CA ALA A 85 -7.48 4.18 -4.08
C ALA A 85 -6.02 3.93 -4.54
N LEU A 86 -5.71 4.20 -5.79
CA LEU A 86 -4.34 4.13 -6.26
C LEU A 86 -3.56 5.38 -5.83
N PRO A 87 -2.25 5.32 -5.68
CA PRO A 87 -1.43 6.44 -5.21
C PRO A 87 -1.50 7.68 -6.12
N TYR A 88 -1.89 7.51 -7.37
CA TYR A 88 -2.10 8.61 -8.34
C TYR A 88 -3.15 9.63 -7.91
N GLN A 89 -4.11 9.23 -7.06
CA GLN A 89 -5.22 10.07 -6.61
C GLN A 89 -4.97 10.80 -5.28
N ASP A 90 -3.85 10.54 -4.61
CA ASP A 90 -3.60 11.07 -3.26
C ASP A 90 -3.72 12.60 -3.20
N LEU A 91 -3.03 13.32 -4.10
CA LEU A 91 -3.03 14.78 -4.08
C LEU A 91 -4.40 15.36 -4.41
N THR A 92 -5.14 14.73 -5.32
CA THR A 92 -6.51 15.15 -5.70
C THR A 92 -7.46 15.00 -4.52
N ILE A 93 -7.36 13.90 -3.78
CA ILE A 93 -8.15 13.64 -2.58
C ILE A 93 -7.74 14.59 -1.44
N MET A 94 -6.43 14.86 -1.25
CA MET A 94 -5.94 15.84 -0.28
C MET A 94 -6.43 17.24 -0.56
N ASP A 95 -6.48 17.68 -1.83
CA ASP A 95 -7.05 18.97 -2.24
C ASP A 95 -8.56 19.05 -1.89
N ALA A 96 -9.32 17.99 -2.15
CA ALA A 96 -10.73 17.93 -1.80
C ALA A 96 -10.93 17.93 -0.27
N CYS A 97 -10.08 17.25 0.49
CA CYS A 97 -10.09 17.26 1.96
C CYS A 97 -9.89 18.68 2.51
N LEU A 98 -8.87 19.38 2.02
CA LEU A 98 -8.61 20.77 2.41
C LEU A 98 -9.79 21.70 2.08
N ALA A 99 -10.37 21.54 0.89
CA ALA A 99 -11.49 22.36 0.45
C ALA A 99 -12.78 22.16 1.28
N CYS A 100 -12.98 20.94 1.80
CA CYS A 100 -14.18 20.56 2.56
C CYS A 100 -13.97 20.50 4.09
N GLY A 101 -12.75 20.72 4.58
CA GLY A 101 -12.44 20.66 6.01
C GLY A 101 -12.45 19.23 6.56
N CYS A 102 -12.01 18.23 5.78
CA CYS A 102 -11.93 16.84 6.17
C CYS A 102 -10.49 16.43 6.50
N ASN A 103 -10.31 15.52 7.45
CA ASN A 103 -9.02 14.90 7.71
C ASN A 103 -8.74 13.79 6.69
N TYR A 104 -7.47 13.44 6.51
CA TYR A 104 -6.98 12.52 5.48
C TYR A 104 -6.14 11.40 6.07
N GLU A 105 -6.24 10.21 5.51
CA GLU A 105 -5.38 9.06 5.79
C GLU A 105 -5.20 8.22 4.53
N ASP A 106 -3.97 7.74 4.29
CA ASP A 106 -3.64 6.79 3.22
C ASP A 106 -2.72 5.66 3.69
N THR A 107 -2.37 4.74 2.78
CA THR A 107 -1.50 3.59 3.05
C THR A 107 -0.21 3.57 2.25
N ALA A 108 0.03 4.57 1.41
CA ALA A 108 1.19 4.66 0.53
C ALA A 108 1.53 6.13 0.27
N ASN A 109 2.55 6.41 -0.54
CA ASN A 109 2.87 7.75 -1.01
C ASN A 109 2.28 8.01 -2.40
N TYR A 110 2.12 9.29 -2.75
CA TYR A 110 1.76 9.72 -4.09
C TYR A 110 2.81 9.26 -5.13
N GLU A 111 2.31 8.84 -6.28
CA GLU A 111 3.12 8.48 -7.44
C GLU A 111 2.58 9.16 -8.71
N PRO A 112 3.42 9.85 -9.51
CA PRO A 112 3.02 10.35 -10.82
C PRO A 112 2.67 9.22 -11.79
N LYS A 113 1.64 9.42 -12.65
CA LYS A 113 1.23 8.39 -13.63
C LYS A 113 2.27 8.14 -14.71
N ASP A 114 3.03 9.17 -15.06
CA ASP A 114 3.99 9.21 -16.19
C ASP A 114 5.43 8.95 -15.78
N GLU A 115 5.71 8.84 -14.48
CA GLU A 115 7.02 8.57 -13.93
C GLU A 115 6.93 7.58 -12.76
N ALA A 116 7.76 6.54 -12.77
CA ALA A 116 7.86 5.63 -11.62
C ALA A 116 8.80 6.27 -10.58
N HIS A 117 8.24 7.02 -9.65
CA HIS A 117 8.99 7.75 -8.65
C HIS A 117 8.24 7.79 -7.31
N PHE A 118 8.77 7.10 -6.31
CA PHE A 118 8.15 6.92 -4.99
C PHE A 118 8.87 7.81 -3.97
N GLU A 119 8.21 8.86 -3.48
CA GLU A 119 8.73 9.73 -2.43
C GLU A 119 7.60 10.50 -1.72
N TYR A 120 7.82 10.89 -0.47
CA TYR A 120 6.84 11.67 0.30
C TYR A 120 6.88 13.17 0.05
N SER A 121 7.82 13.71 -0.69
CA SER A 121 7.99 15.16 -0.89
C SER A 121 6.72 15.85 -1.41
N TRP A 122 5.99 15.18 -2.32
CA TRP A 122 4.73 15.65 -2.88
C TRP A 122 3.67 15.89 -1.80
N GLN A 123 3.49 14.93 -0.91
CA GLN A 123 2.49 15.01 0.16
C GLN A 123 2.98 15.86 1.32
N TRP A 124 4.27 15.85 1.66
CA TRP A 124 4.83 16.75 2.67
C TRP A 124 4.73 18.22 2.31
N ALA A 125 4.65 18.57 1.03
CA ALA A 125 4.36 19.93 0.57
C ALA A 125 2.98 20.43 1.01
N TYR A 126 2.08 19.54 1.41
CA TYR A 126 0.76 19.91 1.95
C TYR A 126 0.76 20.23 3.45
N LYS A 127 1.85 20.00 4.16
CA LYS A 127 1.96 20.16 5.62
C LYS A 127 1.39 21.50 6.09
N ASP A 128 1.91 22.59 5.58
CA ASP A 128 1.49 23.94 6.00
C ASP A 128 0.01 24.23 5.70
N LYS A 129 -0.54 23.64 4.63
CA LYS A 129 -1.95 23.81 4.27
C LYS A 129 -2.85 23.11 5.29
N PHE A 130 -2.53 21.86 5.66
CA PHE A 130 -3.27 21.08 6.67
C PHE A 130 -3.13 21.70 8.06
N GLU A 131 -1.94 22.15 8.46
CA GLU A 131 -1.72 22.84 9.74
C GLU A 131 -2.55 24.13 9.85
N LYS A 132 -2.55 24.98 8.80
CA LYS A 132 -3.34 26.22 8.77
C LYS A 132 -4.84 25.97 8.80
N ALA A 133 -5.30 24.88 8.22
CA ALA A 133 -6.70 24.47 8.24
C ALA A 133 -7.10 23.78 9.57
N GLY A 134 -6.16 23.47 10.46
CA GLY A 134 -6.41 22.72 11.68
C GLY A 134 -6.77 21.26 11.41
N LEU A 135 -6.36 20.72 10.27
CA LEU A 135 -6.63 19.37 9.81
C LEU A 135 -5.42 18.45 10.00
N THR A 136 -5.68 17.16 10.04
CA THR A 136 -4.67 16.10 10.13
C THR A 136 -4.60 15.33 8.81
N ALA A 137 -3.37 15.07 8.32
CA ALA A 137 -3.09 14.11 7.28
C ALA A 137 -2.18 13.01 7.86
N ILE A 138 -2.62 11.76 7.79
CA ILE A 138 -1.87 10.58 8.21
C ILE A 138 -1.43 9.88 6.93
N LEU A 139 -0.11 9.83 6.71
CA LEU A 139 0.48 9.32 5.49
C LEU A 139 1.13 7.96 5.73
N GLY A 140 0.91 7.04 4.79
CA GLY A 140 1.53 5.72 4.81
C GLY A 140 1.12 4.87 6.00
N CYS A 141 -0.17 4.74 6.28
CA CYS A 141 -0.69 3.95 7.41
C CYS A 141 -1.11 2.54 6.96
N GLY A 142 -0.17 1.83 6.33
CA GLY A 142 -0.27 0.42 5.95
C GLY A 142 0.62 -0.46 6.82
N PHE A 143 1.23 -1.49 6.23
CA PHE A 143 2.24 -2.27 6.94
C PHE A 143 3.64 -1.67 6.72
N ASP A 144 4.06 -1.63 5.50
CA ASP A 144 5.24 -0.98 4.97
C ASP A 144 4.81 -0.11 3.76
N PRO A 145 4.64 1.19 4.02
CA PRO A 145 4.81 1.97 5.26
C PRO A 145 3.68 1.80 6.29
N GLY A 146 3.98 2.08 7.58
CA GLY A 146 3.02 2.19 8.68
C GLY A 146 3.42 1.38 9.91
N VAL A 147 3.19 0.06 9.91
CA VAL A 147 3.60 -0.81 11.02
C VAL A 147 5.12 -0.86 11.17
N SER A 148 5.88 -0.77 10.08
CA SER A 148 7.35 -0.67 10.11
C SER A 148 7.84 0.53 10.92
N GLN A 149 7.21 1.71 10.76
CA GLN A 149 7.49 2.87 11.59
C GLN A 149 7.04 2.67 13.04
N ALA A 150 5.86 2.07 13.27
CA ALA A 150 5.37 1.77 14.61
C ALA A 150 6.29 0.78 15.35
N TYR A 151 6.80 -0.24 14.67
CA TYR A 151 7.78 -1.19 15.21
C TYR A 151 9.10 -0.51 15.55
N THR A 152 9.58 0.36 14.67
CA THR A 152 10.80 1.15 14.93
C THR A 152 10.62 2.10 16.12
N ALA A 153 9.46 2.76 16.22
CA ALA A 153 9.13 3.63 17.34
C ALA A 153 9.02 2.86 18.66
N TYR A 154 8.40 1.67 18.63
CA TYR A 154 8.34 0.78 19.79
C TYR A 154 9.74 0.38 20.24
N ALA A 155 10.58 -0.07 19.31
CA ALA A 155 11.94 -0.46 19.60
C ALA A 155 12.78 0.71 20.15
N ALA A 156 12.69 1.90 19.54
CA ALA A 156 13.36 3.09 20.02
C ALA A 156 12.96 3.45 21.45
N LYS A 157 11.70 3.27 21.80
CA LYS A 157 11.18 3.61 23.13
C LYS A 157 11.56 2.59 24.20
N HIS A 158 11.60 1.29 23.86
CA HIS A 158 11.66 0.22 24.86
C HIS A 158 12.95 -0.60 24.83
N GLU A 159 13.60 -0.69 23.65
CA GLU A 159 14.70 -1.61 23.42
C GLU A 159 16.05 -0.93 23.16
N PHE A 160 16.07 0.35 22.77
CA PHE A 160 17.30 1.05 22.40
C PHE A 160 17.42 2.42 23.06
N ASP A 161 18.65 2.79 23.41
CA ASP A 161 19.03 4.19 23.68
C ASP A 161 19.38 4.89 22.35
N GLU A 162 19.91 4.13 21.38
CA GLU A 162 20.34 4.61 20.07
C GLU A 162 20.12 3.51 19.01
N ILE A 163 19.31 3.80 18.00
CA ILE A 163 19.18 2.94 16.80
C ILE A 163 20.26 3.34 15.79
N GLN A 164 21.03 2.37 15.29
CA GLN A 164 22.11 2.60 14.34
C GLN A 164 21.86 1.97 12.98
N ASP A 165 21.35 0.75 12.95
CA ASP A 165 21.06 0.03 11.72
C ASP A 165 19.60 -0.45 11.75
N LEU A 166 18.91 -0.29 10.62
CA LEU A 166 17.55 -0.73 10.41
C LEU A 166 17.45 -1.50 9.08
N ASP A 167 17.07 -2.75 9.14
CA ASP A 167 16.65 -3.53 7.99
C ASP A 167 15.14 -3.82 8.12
N ILE A 168 14.31 -3.27 7.24
CA ILE A 168 12.92 -3.68 7.07
C ILE A 168 12.96 -4.88 6.15
N VAL A 169 12.23 -5.93 6.51
CA VAL A 169 12.25 -7.21 5.79
C VAL A 169 10.84 -7.68 5.54
N ASP A 170 10.46 -7.78 4.26
CA ASP A 170 9.17 -8.27 3.80
C ASP A 170 9.32 -9.59 3.06
N CYS A 171 8.63 -10.60 3.54
CA CYS A 171 8.57 -11.91 2.93
C CYS A 171 7.13 -12.36 2.71
N ASN A 172 6.78 -12.57 1.46
CA ASN A 172 5.63 -13.38 1.11
C ASN A 172 6.11 -14.76 0.67
N ALA A 173 5.93 -15.76 1.54
CA ALA A 173 6.30 -17.16 1.27
C ALA A 173 5.10 -18.00 0.80
N GLY A 174 4.07 -17.34 0.28
CA GLY A 174 2.88 -18.01 -0.20
C GLY A 174 3.00 -18.57 -1.61
N ASN A 175 2.02 -19.39 -1.98
CA ASN A 175 1.84 -19.90 -3.33
C ASN A 175 0.37 -19.74 -3.76
N HIS A 176 0.12 -18.90 -4.73
CA HIS A 176 -1.19 -18.64 -5.33
C HIS A 176 -1.50 -19.54 -6.55
N HIS A 177 -0.62 -20.48 -6.89
CA HIS A 177 -0.76 -21.47 -7.97
C HIS A 177 -0.91 -20.90 -9.39
N HIS A 178 -0.64 -19.61 -9.61
CA HIS A 178 -0.52 -19.00 -10.93
C HIS A 178 0.95 -18.96 -11.38
N ALA A 179 1.18 -19.06 -12.69
CA ALA A 179 2.52 -18.93 -13.25
C ALA A 179 3.12 -17.55 -12.98
N PHE A 180 2.30 -16.50 -13.10
CA PHE A 180 2.63 -15.12 -12.76
C PHE A 180 1.37 -14.41 -12.25
N ALA A 181 1.46 -13.80 -11.10
CA ALA A 181 0.43 -12.92 -10.52
C ALA A 181 1.10 -11.98 -9.52
N THR A 182 0.45 -10.87 -9.22
CA THR A 182 0.90 -9.88 -8.23
C THR A 182 -0.03 -9.87 -7.03
N ASN A 183 0.48 -9.55 -5.84
CA ASN A 183 -0.31 -9.59 -4.59
C ASN A 183 -1.17 -8.34 -4.38
N PHE A 184 -0.88 -7.28 -5.08
CA PHE A 184 -1.64 -6.02 -5.13
C PHE A 184 -1.69 -5.54 -6.59
N ASN A 185 -2.12 -4.31 -6.84
CA ASN A 185 -2.32 -3.79 -8.19
C ASN A 185 -1.11 -4.11 -9.09
N PRO A 186 -1.27 -4.83 -10.22
CA PRO A 186 -0.15 -5.28 -11.05
C PRO A 186 0.72 -4.14 -11.58
N GLU A 187 0.10 -3.01 -11.90
CA GLU A 187 0.82 -1.83 -12.38
C GLU A 187 1.76 -1.27 -11.32
N ILE A 188 1.26 -1.04 -10.11
CA ILE A 188 2.07 -0.52 -8.99
C ILE A 188 3.16 -1.53 -8.64
N ASN A 189 2.82 -2.81 -8.50
CA ASN A 189 3.79 -3.85 -8.17
C ASN A 189 4.94 -3.94 -9.18
N ILE A 190 4.64 -3.94 -10.48
CA ILE A 190 5.68 -4.03 -11.52
C ILE A 190 6.53 -2.76 -11.54
N ARG A 191 5.93 -1.57 -11.41
CA ARG A 191 6.67 -0.29 -11.35
C ARG A 191 7.62 -0.27 -10.16
N GLU A 192 7.16 -0.65 -9.00
CA GLU A 192 7.94 -0.70 -7.76
C GLU A 192 9.15 -1.64 -7.88
N ILE A 193 8.96 -2.85 -8.38
CA ILE A 193 10.04 -3.85 -8.47
C ILE A 193 11.06 -3.51 -9.58
N THR A 194 10.63 -2.82 -10.62
CA THR A 194 11.50 -2.48 -11.76
C THR A 194 12.22 -1.14 -11.63
N GLN A 195 11.92 -0.37 -10.58
CA GLN A 195 12.66 0.85 -10.28
C GLN A 195 14.02 0.55 -9.66
N LYS A 196 14.91 1.55 -9.66
CA LYS A 196 16.19 1.47 -8.98
C LYS A 196 16.04 1.28 -7.49
N GLY A 197 16.92 0.49 -6.90
CA GLY A 197 17.01 0.37 -5.45
C GLY A 197 17.57 1.65 -4.83
N LEU A 198 17.14 1.99 -3.62
CA LEU A 198 17.66 3.12 -2.87
C LEU A 198 17.75 2.77 -1.39
N TYR A 199 18.89 3.02 -0.78
CA TYR A 199 19.09 2.81 0.65
C TYR A 199 19.94 3.91 1.27
N TYR A 200 19.86 4.04 2.60
CA TYR A 200 20.63 5.02 3.35
C TYR A 200 21.83 4.38 4.02
N GLU A 201 23.01 5.00 3.87
CA GLU A 201 24.22 4.58 4.58
C GLU A 201 25.18 5.76 4.85
N ASN A 202 25.56 5.93 6.12
CA ASN A 202 26.53 6.93 6.58
C ASN A 202 26.25 8.36 6.08
N GLY A 203 25.01 8.81 6.18
CA GLY A 203 24.62 10.18 5.83
C GLY A 203 24.30 10.38 4.34
N LYS A 204 24.25 9.30 3.55
CA LYS A 204 24.01 9.38 2.11
C LYS A 204 22.95 8.38 1.65
N TRP A 205 22.14 8.79 0.71
CA TRP A 205 21.32 7.90 -0.08
C TRP A 205 22.15 7.30 -1.21
N ILE A 206 22.09 5.99 -1.38
CA ILE A 206 22.87 5.23 -2.38
C ILE A 206 21.88 4.50 -3.28
N GLU A 207 21.98 4.82 -4.59
CA GLU A 207 21.17 4.21 -5.63
C GLU A 207 21.85 2.95 -6.17
N THR A 208 21.06 1.94 -6.54
CA THR A 208 21.52 0.70 -7.19
C THR A 208 20.65 0.37 -8.39
N GLU A 209 21.12 -0.52 -9.24
CA GLU A 209 20.25 -1.08 -10.27
C GLU A 209 19.13 -1.94 -9.63
N PRO A 210 18.01 -2.11 -10.34
CA PRO A 210 16.89 -2.91 -9.81
C PRO A 210 17.33 -4.32 -9.41
N LEU A 211 17.01 -4.73 -8.17
CA LEU A 211 17.30 -6.05 -7.60
C LEU A 211 18.78 -6.47 -7.60
N GLU A 212 19.73 -5.54 -7.82
CA GLU A 212 21.17 -5.81 -7.92
C GLU A 212 21.74 -6.39 -6.62
N ILE A 213 21.34 -5.84 -5.49
CA ILE A 213 21.81 -6.29 -4.17
C ILE A 213 20.80 -7.27 -3.59
N HIS A 214 21.25 -8.49 -3.36
CA HIS A 214 20.41 -9.52 -2.74
C HIS A 214 21.20 -10.39 -1.75
N LYS A 215 20.51 -11.02 -0.84
CA LYS A 215 21.08 -11.95 0.16
C LYS A 215 20.02 -12.88 0.73
N SER A 216 20.43 -14.03 1.19
CA SER A 216 19.54 -14.93 1.93
C SER A 216 19.31 -14.39 3.34
N LEU A 217 18.01 -14.22 3.70
CA LEU A 217 17.56 -13.85 5.05
C LEU A 217 16.67 -14.96 5.62
N THR A 218 16.76 -15.18 6.94
CA THR A 218 15.91 -16.18 7.61
C THR A 218 14.70 -15.48 8.21
N TYR A 219 13.52 -15.95 7.86
CA TYR A 219 12.25 -15.45 8.35
C TYR A 219 11.62 -16.41 9.35
N PRO A 220 11.02 -15.91 10.45
CA PRO A 220 10.37 -16.78 11.44
C PRO A 220 9.27 -17.61 10.82
N ASN A 221 9.20 -18.89 11.19
CA ASN A 221 8.30 -19.94 10.68
C ASN A 221 8.48 -20.32 9.20
N ILE A 222 9.18 -19.51 8.41
CA ILE A 222 9.32 -19.66 6.95
C ILE A 222 10.69 -20.25 6.59
N GLY A 223 11.75 -19.86 7.34
CA GLY A 223 13.13 -20.23 7.04
C GLY A 223 13.85 -19.28 6.06
N PRO A 224 14.95 -19.72 5.43
CA PRO A 224 15.75 -18.88 4.55
C PRO A 224 15.01 -18.56 3.24
N ARG A 225 15.07 -17.28 2.81
CA ARG A 225 14.57 -16.79 1.53
C ARG A 225 15.55 -15.79 0.94
N GLU A 226 15.70 -15.83 -0.38
CA GLU A 226 16.42 -14.80 -1.10
C GLU A 226 15.65 -13.50 -1.03
N SER A 227 16.32 -12.44 -0.59
CA SER A 227 15.73 -11.13 -0.33
C SER A 227 16.52 -10.08 -1.11
N TYR A 228 15.80 -9.22 -1.80
CA TYR A 228 16.33 -8.22 -2.72
C TYR A 228 16.19 -6.83 -2.10
N LEU A 229 17.24 -6.04 -2.17
CA LEU A 229 17.22 -4.66 -1.74
C LEU A 229 16.42 -3.83 -2.72
N MET A 230 15.47 -3.06 -2.20
CA MET A 230 14.62 -2.18 -2.98
C MET A 230 14.59 -0.77 -2.37
N HIS A 231 14.10 0.19 -3.13
CA HIS A 231 13.61 1.44 -2.56
C HIS A 231 12.24 1.21 -1.92
N HIS A 232 12.04 1.79 -0.75
CA HIS A 232 10.71 1.87 -0.13
C HIS A 232 10.60 3.15 0.69
N GLU A 233 9.48 3.84 0.56
CA GLU A 233 9.33 5.23 0.97
C GLU A 233 9.42 5.48 2.48
N GLU A 234 9.07 4.52 3.33
CA GLU A 234 9.16 4.71 4.78
C GLU A 234 10.57 4.96 5.28
N LEU A 235 11.59 4.53 4.53
CA LEU A 235 12.99 4.81 4.88
C LEU A 235 13.25 6.31 5.01
N GLU A 236 12.60 7.15 4.19
CA GLU A 236 12.75 8.61 4.25
C GLU A 236 12.29 9.15 5.60
N SER A 237 11.11 8.75 6.05
CA SER A 237 10.55 9.20 7.33
C SER A 237 11.34 8.66 8.52
N LEU A 238 11.83 7.43 8.45
CA LEU A 238 12.61 6.78 9.51
C LEU A 238 13.97 7.44 9.68
N VAL A 239 14.71 7.64 8.59
CA VAL A 239 16.01 8.35 8.64
C VAL A 239 15.84 9.79 9.13
N LYS A 240 14.78 10.48 8.69
CA LYS A 240 14.48 11.85 9.12
C LYS A 240 14.21 11.95 10.63
N ASN A 241 13.47 10.97 11.20
CA ASN A 241 13.04 11.02 12.60
C ASN A 241 14.02 10.35 13.58
N TYR A 242 14.93 9.53 13.09
CA TYR A 242 15.96 8.84 13.90
C TYR A 242 17.35 9.16 13.38
N PRO A 243 17.91 10.34 13.73
CA PRO A 243 19.19 10.84 13.18
C PRO A 243 20.41 10.00 13.58
N THR A 244 20.27 9.08 14.51
CA THR A 244 21.33 8.13 14.91
C THR A 244 21.46 6.95 13.94
N ILE A 245 20.50 6.76 13.04
CA ILE A 245 20.54 5.72 12.01
C ILE A 245 21.71 6.01 11.06
N ARG A 246 22.61 5.05 10.96
CA ARG A 246 23.74 5.04 10.03
C ARG A 246 23.46 4.23 8.78
N ARG A 247 22.56 3.23 8.88
CA ARG A 247 22.14 2.38 7.76
C ARG A 247 20.65 2.05 7.85
N ALA A 248 19.91 2.31 6.78
CA ALA A 248 18.51 1.89 6.63
C ALA A 248 18.30 1.23 5.26
N ARG A 249 17.71 0.04 5.24
CA ARG A 249 17.49 -0.78 4.03
C ARG A 249 16.13 -1.45 4.09
N PHE A 250 15.52 -1.61 2.90
CA PHE A 250 14.32 -2.40 2.71
C PHE A 250 14.65 -3.64 1.87
N TRP A 251 14.10 -4.78 2.25
CA TRP A 251 14.33 -6.06 1.64
C TRP A 251 13.01 -6.77 1.38
N MET A 252 12.76 -7.16 0.13
CA MET A 252 11.58 -7.93 -0.26
C MET A 252 11.97 -9.26 -0.91
N THR A 253 11.13 -10.28 -0.74
CA THR A 253 11.36 -11.61 -1.31
C THR A 253 10.57 -11.83 -2.58
N PHE A 254 11.20 -12.49 -3.55
CA PHE A 254 10.55 -12.90 -4.79
C PHE A 254 10.87 -14.36 -5.11
N GLY A 255 9.89 -15.09 -5.63
CA GLY A 255 10.11 -16.43 -6.16
C GLY A 255 10.88 -16.39 -7.49
N GLN A 256 11.78 -17.34 -7.73
CA GLN A 256 12.57 -17.41 -8.97
C GLN A 256 11.69 -17.45 -10.23
N GLN A 257 10.54 -18.13 -10.16
CA GLN A 257 9.59 -18.16 -11.28
C GLN A 257 9.03 -16.77 -11.57
N TYR A 258 8.65 -16.02 -10.54
CA TYR A 258 8.17 -14.65 -10.69
C TYR A 258 9.23 -13.77 -11.37
N LEU A 259 10.47 -13.80 -10.91
CA LEU A 259 11.56 -13.01 -11.49
C LEU A 259 11.84 -13.37 -12.96
N THR A 260 11.77 -14.65 -13.30
CA THR A 260 11.94 -15.12 -14.69
C THR A 260 10.86 -14.55 -15.62
N TYR A 261 9.60 -14.54 -15.18
CA TYR A 261 8.53 -13.94 -15.98
C TYR A 261 8.61 -12.42 -16.02
N LEU A 262 8.99 -11.79 -14.91
CA LEU A 262 9.19 -10.34 -14.87
C LEU A 262 10.27 -9.89 -15.85
N ASP A 263 11.41 -10.58 -15.87
CA ASP A 263 12.49 -10.32 -16.84
C ASP A 263 12.01 -10.46 -18.29
N CYS A 264 11.25 -11.53 -18.58
CA CYS A 264 10.62 -11.71 -19.90
C CYS A 264 9.69 -10.54 -20.25
N ILE A 265 8.83 -10.12 -19.33
CA ILE A 265 7.90 -8.99 -19.50
C ILE A 265 8.65 -7.69 -19.80
N GLN A 266 9.74 -7.43 -19.06
CA GLN A 266 10.59 -6.25 -19.28
C GLN A 266 11.29 -6.30 -20.65
N ASN A 267 11.91 -7.42 -21.01
CA ASN A 267 12.60 -7.61 -22.28
C ASN A 267 11.66 -7.52 -23.49
N LEU A 268 10.38 -7.85 -23.33
CA LEU A 268 9.34 -7.67 -24.35
C LEU A 268 8.79 -6.24 -24.38
N GLY A 269 9.18 -5.36 -23.47
CA GLY A 269 8.68 -3.99 -23.36
C GLY A 269 7.23 -3.92 -22.81
N MET A 270 6.73 -4.98 -22.19
CA MET A 270 5.37 -5.01 -21.64
C MET A 270 5.23 -4.26 -20.31
N SER A 271 6.36 -3.88 -19.67
CA SER A 271 6.38 -3.02 -18.48
C SER A 271 6.40 -1.52 -18.80
N ARG A 272 6.39 -1.12 -20.08
CA ARG A 272 6.39 0.29 -20.51
C ARG A 272 5.12 1.00 -20.09
N ILE A 273 5.29 2.25 -19.62
CA ILE A 273 4.20 3.15 -19.21
C ILE A 273 3.84 4.19 -20.28
N ASP A 274 4.70 4.33 -21.32
CA ASP A 274 4.45 5.19 -22.46
C ASP A 274 3.59 4.47 -23.52
N PRO A 275 2.75 5.20 -24.28
CA PRO A 275 1.89 4.60 -25.30
C PRO A 275 2.71 4.09 -26.49
N VAL A 276 2.27 2.95 -27.05
CA VAL A 276 2.74 2.36 -28.29
C VAL A 276 1.63 2.36 -29.30
N THR A 277 1.83 3.00 -30.44
CA THR A 277 0.89 2.99 -31.55
C THR A 277 1.12 1.77 -32.45
N TYR A 278 0.10 1.01 -32.75
CA TYR A 278 0.17 -0.03 -33.79
C TYR A 278 -1.07 0.01 -34.71
N GLU A 279 -0.92 -0.56 -35.90
CA GLU A 279 -2.02 -0.69 -36.86
C GLU A 279 -2.76 -2.02 -36.62
N ALA A 280 -3.93 -1.94 -36.03
CA ALA A 280 -4.80 -3.09 -35.80
C ALA A 280 -5.71 -3.34 -37.00
N PRO A 281 -5.85 -4.59 -37.50
CA PRO A 281 -6.87 -4.90 -38.49
C PRO A 281 -8.26 -4.70 -37.93
N LEU A 282 -9.18 -4.18 -38.74
CA LEU A 282 -10.58 -4.07 -38.33
C LEU A 282 -11.21 -5.45 -38.23
N HIS A 283 -12.02 -5.69 -37.20
CA HIS A 283 -12.71 -6.97 -36.99
C HIS A 283 -13.62 -7.34 -38.18
N ASP A 284 -14.36 -6.36 -38.73
CA ASP A 284 -15.34 -6.56 -39.79
C ASP A 284 -14.73 -6.52 -41.19
N ASP A 285 -13.53 -5.99 -41.37
CA ASP A 285 -12.79 -5.93 -42.63
C ASP A 285 -11.27 -5.97 -42.36
N PRO A 286 -10.67 -7.16 -42.28
CA PRO A 286 -9.23 -7.31 -41.99
C PRO A 286 -8.28 -6.71 -43.04
N SER A 287 -8.83 -6.32 -44.22
CA SER A 287 -8.03 -5.59 -45.23
C SER A 287 -7.80 -4.11 -44.88
N LYS A 288 -8.54 -3.59 -43.91
CA LYS A 288 -8.42 -2.23 -43.38
C LYS A 288 -7.80 -2.25 -42.00
N THR A 289 -7.02 -1.25 -41.69
CA THR A 289 -6.38 -1.06 -40.37
C THR A 289 -6.85 0.23 -39.72
N VAL A 290 -6.78 0.26 -38.39
CA VAL A 290 -6.97 1.43 -37.56
C VAL A 290 -5.77 1.58 -36.65
N LYS A 291 -5.29 2.81 -36.45
CA LYS A 291 -4.24 3.09 -35.49
C LYS A 291 -4.82 3.03 -34.07
N VAL A 292 -4.19 2.24 -33.23
CA VAL A 292 -4.56 2.07 -31.82
C VAL A 292 -3.35 2.38 -30.95
N ASP A 293 -3.55 3.23 -29.96
CA ASP A 293 -2.56 3.51 -28.93
C ASP A 293 -2.82 2.64 -27.72
N ILE A 294 -1.80 1.90 -27.30
CA ILE A 294 -1.85 1.05 -26.11
C ILE A 294 -0.69 1.41 -25.20
N VAL A 295 -0.95 1.56 -23.89
CA VAL A 295 0.08 1.53 -22.87
C VAL A 295 0.30 0.07 -22.49
N PRO A 296 1.50 -0.52 -22.77
CA PRO A 296 1.72 -1.96 -22.60
C PRO A 296 1.44 -2.45 -21.16
N LEU A 297 1.86 -1.70 -20.15
CA LEU A 297 1.63 -2.06 -18.75
C LEU A 297 0.13 -2.07 -18.38
N GLN A 298 -0.67 -1.15 -18.95
CA GLN A 298 -2.13 -1.15 -18.73
C GLN A 298 -2.81 -2.36 -19.40
N PHE A 299 -2.33 -2.74 -20.58
CA PHE A 299 -2.80 -3.96 -21.23
C PHE A 299 -2.41 -5.22 -20.44
N LEU A 300 -1.16 -5.29 -19.97
CA LEU A 300 -0.68 -6.39 -19.12
C LEU A 300 -1.53 -6.52 -17.85
N LYS A 301 -1.80 -5.41 -17.16
CA LYS A 301 -2.68 -5.35 -15.99
C LYS A 301 -4.08 -5.92 -16.26
N ALA A 302 -4.63 -5.68 -17.45
CA ALA A 302 -5.96 -6.14 -17.82
C ALA A 302 -6.04 -7.67 -18.05
N VAL A 303 -4.94 -8.33 -18.40
CA VAL A 303 -4.88 -9.78 -18.66
C VAL A 303 -4.33 -10.59 -17.48
N LEU A 304 -3.69 -9.97 -16.51
CA LEU A 304 -3.19 -10.65 -15.32
C LEU A 304 -4.32 -11.04 -14.36
N PRO A 305 -4.11 -12.11 -13.54
CA PRO A 305 -5.04 -12.44 -12.46
C PRO A 305 -5.29 -11.26 -11.54
N ASN A 306 -6.55 -11.05 -11.17
CA ASN A 306 -6.88 -10.00 -10.20
C ASN A 306 -6.38 -10.39 -8.80
N PRO A 307 -5.57 -9.58 -8.13
CA PRO A 307 -5.07 -9.87 -6.78
C PRO A 307 -6.16 -10.16 -5.73
N GLN A 308 -7.37 -9.62 -5.91
CA GLN A 308 -8.51 -9.90 -5.02
C GLN A 308 -8.99 -11.36 -5.08
N ASP A 309 -8.78 -12.03 -6.21
CA ASP A 309 -9.29 -13.38 -6.46
C ASP A 309 -8.27 -14.48 -6.03
N LEU A 310 -7.06 -14.10 -5.64
CA LEU A 310 -6.01 -15.05 -5.28
C LEU A 310 -6.27 -15.79 -3.96
N GLY A 311 -6.99 -15.17 -3.03
CA GLY A 311 -7.07 -15.63 -1.63
C GLY A 311 -7.62 -17.05 -1.43
N ALA A 312 -8.55 -17.51 -2.27
CA ALA A 312 -9.23 -18.79 -2.10
C ALA A 312 -8.29 -20.00 -2.05
N ASN A 313 -7.22 -19.97 -2.87
CA ASN A 313 -6.26 -21.07 -3.01
C ASN A 313 -4.82 -20.60 -2.73
N TYR A 314 -4.65 -19.65 -1.83
CA TYR A 314 -3.35 -19.09 -1.51
C TYR A 314 -2.79 -19.77 -0.25
N ASP A 315 -1.81 -20.65 -0.44
CA ASP A 315 -1.14 -21.33 0.66
C ASP A 315 0.00 -20.47 1.23
N GLY A 316 0.44 -20.81 2.47
CA GLY A 316 1.58 -20.17 3.12
C GLY A 316 1.23 -18.91 3.90
N GLU A 317 2.26 -18.10 4.15
CA GLU A 317 2.15 -16.94 5.02
C GLU A 317 3.10 -15.81 4.60
N THR A 318 2.78 -14.58 5.02
CA THR A 318 3.71 -13.45 5.00
C THR A 318 4.48 -13.36 6.31
N SER A 319 5.68 -12.80 6.29
CA SER A 319 6.46 -12.42 7.48
C SER A 319 7.12 -11.07 7.22
N ILE A 320 6.62 -10.04 7.87
CA ILE A 320 7.09 -8.67 7.66
C ILE A 320 7.54 -8.08 9.00
N GLY A 321 8.69 -7.40 9.02
CA GLY A 321 9.19 -6.85 10.27
C GLY A 321 10.46 -6.01 10.14
N CYS A 322 10.97 -5.59 11.29
CA CYS A 322 12.15 -4.74 11.42
C CYS A 322 13.24 -5.46 12.20
N ARG A 323 14.42 -5.59 11.60
CA ARG A 323 15.65 -6.01 12.25
C ARG A 323 16.44 -4.77 12.60
N ILE A 324 16.63 -4.53 13.87
CA ILE A 324 17.19 -3.29 14.39
C ILE A 324 18.45 -3.63 15.17
N ARG A 325 19.51 -2.85 14.95
CA ARG A 325 20.74 -2.90 15.72
C ARG A 325 21.10 -1.51 16.23
N GLY A 326 21.61 -1.46 17.44
CA GLY A 326 22.00 -0.19 18.07
C GLY A 326 22.60 -0.41 19.44
N LEU A 327 22.42 0.56 20.32
CA LEU A 327 22.93 0.53 21.69
C LEU A 327 21.81 0.50 22.71
N LYS A 328 22.00 -0.29 23.78
CA LYS A 328 21.21 -0.28 25.01
C LYS A 328 22.15 -0.34 26.21
N ASN A 329 22.07 0.65 27.09
CA ASN A 329 23.00 0.83 28.24
C ASN A 329 24.47 0.77 27.79
N GLY A 330 24.78 1.44 26.67
CA GLY A 330 26.14 1.51 26.12
C GLY A 330 26.66 0.20 25.49
N LYS A 331 25.84 -0.85 25.34
CA LYS A 331 26.25 -2.12 24.78
C LYS A 331 25.50 -2.36 23.46
N GLU A 332 26.14 -3.06 22.53
CA GLU A 332 25.47 -3.51 21.30
C GLU A 332 24.24 -4.36 21.64
N HIS A 333 23.16 -4.03 20.98
CA HIS A 333 21.89 -4.74 21.10
C HIS A 333 21.26 -4.95 19.71
N THR A 334 20.61 -6.10 19.53
CA THR A 334 19.86 -6.42 18.32
C THR A 334 18.46 -6.85 18.70
N TYR A 335 17.47 -6.33 17.99
CA TYR A 335 16.07 -6.64 18.21
C TYR A 335 15.38 -6.91 16.89
N TYR A 336 14.56 -7.96 16.85
CA TYR A 336 13.75 -8.29 15.68
C TYR A 336 12.28 -8.34 16.09
N ILE A 337 11.50 -7.43 15.56
CA ILE A 337 10.05 -7.35 15.74
C ILE A 337 9.37 -7.62 14.40
N TYR A 338 8.40 -8.53 14.38
CA TYR A 338 7.76 -8.99 13.14
C TYR A 338 6.33 -9.46 13.36
N ASN A 339 5.59 -9.58 12.27
CA ASN A 339 4.27 -10.20 12.19
C ASN A 339 4.30 -11.32 11.13
N ASN A 340 3.65 -12.44 11.43
CA ASN A 340 3.33 -13.46 10.46
C ASN A 340 1.83 -13.49 10.22
N CYS A 341 1.40 -13.58 8.95
CA CYS A 341 0.00 -13.67 8.57
C CYS A 341 -0.21 -14.81 7.56
N LYS A 342 -0.98 -15.82 7.96
CA LYS A 342 -1.35 -16.91 7.04
C LYS A 342 -2.42 -16.44 6.07
N HIS A 343 -2.21 -16.70 4.77
CA HIS A 343 -3.15 -16.30 3.72
C HIS A 343 -4.54 -16.88 3.95
N GLN A 344 -4.66 -18.14 4.38
CA GLN A 344 -5.93 -18.80 4.61
C GLN A 344 -6.68 -18.27 5.84
N ASP A 345 -5.97 -17.82 6.89
CA ASP A 345 -6.60 -17.21 8.04
C ASP A 345 -7.19 -15.83 7.68
N ALA A 346 -6.44 -15.03 6.93
CA ALA A 346 -6.90 -13.76 6.38
C ALA A 346 -8.12 -13.94 5.44
N TYR A 347 -8.05 -14.94 4.55
CA TYR A 347 -9.12 -15.25 3.61
C TYR A 347 -10.41 -15.71 4.33
N LYS A 348 -10.28 -16.57 5.31
CA LYS A 348 -11.42 -17.04 6.11
C LYS A 348 -12.15 -15.88 6.79
N GLU A 349 -11.43 -14.89 7.25
CA GLU A 349 -12.03 -13.73 7.92
C GLU A 349 -12.64 -12.73 6.93
N THR A 350 -11.88 -12.31 5.92
CA THR A 350 -12.23 -11.17 5.08
C THR A 350 -12.47 -11.50 3.60
N GLY A 351 -12.17 -12.71 3.17
CA GLY A 351 -12.18 -13.10 1.75
C GLY A 351 -10.96 -12.60 0.97
N MET A 352 -9.96 -12.01 1.67
CA MET A 352 -8.75 -11.47 1.05
C MET A 352 -7.51 -12.22 1.55
N GLN A 353 -6.45 -12.22 0.74
CA GLN A 353 -5.17 -12.84 1.08
C GLN A 353 -4.34 -11.99 2.07
N GLY A 354 -3.25 -12.58 2.61
CA GLY A 354 -2.47 -12.01 3.71
C GLY A 354 -1.85 -10.65 3.44
N VAL A 355 -1.41 -10.34 2.21
CA VAL A 355 -0.81 -9.03 1.88
C VAL A 355 -1.85 -7.92 1.97
N SER A 356 -3.06 -8.14 1.42
CA SER A 356 -4.16 -7.19 1.60
C SER A 356 -4.58 -7.05 3.07
N TYR A 357 -4.51 -8.16 3.83
CA TYR A 357 -4.88 -8.17 5.24
C TYR A 357 -3.90 -7.38 6.10
N THR A 358 -2.60 -7.59 5.91
CA THR A 358 -1.55 -6.89 6.67
C THR A 358 -1.52 -5.39 6.42
N THR A 359 -2.00 -4.92 5.25
CA THR A 359 -2.14 -3.49 4.93
C THR A 359 -3.48 -2.90 5.41
N GLY A 360 -4.58 -3.63 5.22
CA GLY A 360 -5.92 -3.10 5.55
C GLY A 360 -6.21 -3.01 7.05
N VAL A 361 -5.61 -3.89 7.86
CA VAL A 361 -5.75 -3.83 9.33
C VAL A 361 -5.11 -2.56 9.91
N PRO A 362 -3.86 -2.20 9.59
CA PRO A 362 -3.26 -0.96 10.07
C PRO A 362 -3.99 0.30 9.59
N ALA A 363 -4.48 0.32 8.36
CA ALA A 363 -5.27 1.43 7.84
C ALA A 363 -6.50 1.70 8.72
N MET A 364 -7.26 0.68 9.08
CA MET A 364 -8.37 0.84 10.05
C MET A 364 -7.87 1.24 11.44
N ALA A 365 -6.72 0.70 11.88
CA ALA A 365 -6.18 1.03 13.21
C ALA A 365 -5.72 2.50 13.28
N GLY A 366 -5.13 3.04 12.22
CA GLY A 366 -4.79 4.45 12.10
C GLY A 366 -6.01 5.35 12.20
N ALA A 367 -7.06 5.04 11.44
CA ALA A 367 -8.35 5.72 11.53
C ALA A 367 -8.95 5.63 12.95
N MET A 368 -8.88 4.47 13.59
CA MET A 368 -9.33 4.30 14.98
C MET A 368 -8.53 5.18 15.94
N MET A 369 -7.22 5.25 15.80
CA MET A 369 -6.37 6.12 16.62
C MET A 369 -6.73 7.59 16.42
N PHE A 370 -7.06 8.00 15.19
CA PHE A 370 -7.54 9.34 14.90
C PHE A 370 -8.82 9.65 15.68
N PHE A 371 -9.85 8.82 15.58
CA PHE A 371 -11.12 9.04 16.27
C PHE A 371 -11.01 8.97 17.80
N LYS A 372 -10.03 8.23 18.32
CA LYS A 372 -9.72 8.19 19.77
C LYS A 372 -8.79 9.34 20.22
N GLY A 373 -8.37 10.22 19.33
CA GLY A 373 -7.49 11.35 19.65
C GLY A 373 -6.09 10.92 20.11
N LEU A 374 -5.60 9.77 19.64
CA LEU A 374 -4.32 9.18 20.05
C LEU A 374 -3.15 9.61 19.15
N TRP A 375 -3.40 10.16 17.98
CA TRP A 375 -2.36 10.78 17.16
C TRP A 375 -1.86 12.06 17.83
N ARG A 376 -0.54 12.23 17.89
CA ARG A 376 0.05 13.49 18.37
C ARG A 376 -0.18 14.58 17.31
N LYS A 377 -0.56 15.75 17.79
CA LYS A 377 -0.64 16.96 16.96
C LYS A 377 0.73 17.59 16.81
#